data_02096451082929f16d9a7f0712813f3b
#
_entry.id   02096451082929f16d9a7f0712813f3b
#
_cell.length_a   1.000
_cell.length_b   1.000
_cell.length_c   1.000
_cell.angle_alpha   90.00
_cell.angle_beta   90.00
_cell.angle_gamma   90.00
#
_symmetry.space_group_name_H-M   'P 1'
#
loop_
_entity.id
_entity.type
_entity.pdbx_description
1 polymer ?
#
loop_
_entity_poly.entity_id
_entity_poly.type
_entity_poly.pdbx_seq_one_letter_code
_entity_poly.pdbx_strand_id
1 'polypeptide(L)'
;MAKYRGPTCRLARREGMDLMLKSKLRSLESKCNMEMVPGQKVAKRGRLSTYGTMLREKQKLRRIYGMLERQFKRFMDKASRTKGSTGTNLIQLLECRLDNVVYRMGFASTRAEARQMVSHRTILVNGQNVNIPSYVVKVGDVIEVKEKCKAQLRIRAALESQQQLGFPAWVDVDVTAVKGKFTAVPQRDEVQLEINENLIVEFYSR
;
A
#
# COMPACT_ATOMS: atom_id res chain seq x y z
N MET A 1 -5.33 -10.76 -11.97
CA MET A 1 -4.05 -10.01 -11.88
C MET A 1 -3.11 -10.77 -10.94
N ALA A 2 -1.86 -11.04 -11.36
CA ALA A 2 -0.91 -11.78 -10.53
C ALA A 2 -0.53 -11.01 -9.25
N LYS A 3 -0.40 -11.71 -8.13
CA LYS A 3 -0.01 -11.16 -6.82
C LYS A 3 0.89 -12.13 -6.07
N TYR A 4 1.64 -11.63 -5.10
CA TYR A 4 2.38 -12.48 -4.18
C TYR A 4 1.39 -13.24 -3.28
N ARG A 5 1.56 -14.57 -3.19
CA ARG A 5 0.71 -15.48 -2.37
C ARG A 5 1.48 -16.15 -1.24
N GLY A 6 2.77 -15.89 -1.13
CA GLY A 6 3.62 -16.48 -0.10
C GLY A 6 3.44 -15.84 1.29
N PRO A 7 4.18 -16.31 2.30
CA PRO A 7 4.09 -15.83 3.67
C PRO A 7 4.57 -14.38 3.79
N THR A 8 3.71 -13.49 4.29
CA THR A 8 3.98 -12.04 4.40
C THR A 8 5.00 -11.72 5.49
N CYS A 9 5.04 -12.46 6.61
CA CYS A 9 6.09 -12.32 7.63
C CYS A 9 7.51 -12.51 7.06
N ARG A 10 7.66 -13.41 6.08
CA ARG A 10 8.95 -13.62 5.41
C ARG A 10 9.44 -12.34 4.72
N LEU A 11 8.53 -11.55 4.16
CA LEU A 11 8.86 -10.29 3.51
C LEU A 11 9.30 -9.22 4.52
N ALA A 12 8.54 -9.04 5.61
CA ALA A 12 8.87 -8.10 6.68
C ALA A 12 10.23 -8.46 7.34
N ARG A 13 10.43 -9.73 7.70
CA ARG A 13 11.69 -10.23 8.25
C ARG A 13 12.88 -9.99 7.32
N ARG A 14 12.69 -10.11 6.01
CA ARG A 14 13.77 -9.86 5.03
C ARG A 14 14.19 -8.40 5.00
N GLU A 15 13.25 -7.48 5.14
CA GLU A 15 13.55 -6.03 5.17
C GLU A 15 13.89 -5.52 6.58
N GLY A 16 13.57 -6.29 7.64
CA GLY A 16 13.85 -5.93 9.03
C GLY A 16 12.96 -4.81 9.56
N MET A 17 11.80 -4.58 8.93
CA MET A 17 10.83 -3.56 9.32
C MET A 17 9.39 -4.03 9.07
N ASP A 18 8.43 -3.37 9.70
CA ASP A 18 7.02 -3.62 9.40
C ASP A 18 6.65 -3.00 8.04
N LEU A 19 6.24 -3.85 7.11
CA LEU A 19 5.74 -3.44 5.79
C LEU A 19 4.22 -3.24 5.76
N MET A 20 3.55 -3.23 6.92
CA MET A 20 2.09 -3.08 7.06
C MET A 20 1.30 -4.11 6.21
N LEU A 21 1.84 -5.32 6.08
CA LEU A 21 1.22 -6.40 5.31
C LEU A 21 0.22 -7.24 6.11
N LYS A 22 0.16 -7.02 7.41
CA LYS A 22 -0.77 -7.68 8.33
C LYS A 22 -1.69 -6.65 8.99
N SER A 23 -2.85 -7.13 9.47
CA SER A 23 -3.77 -6.28 10.22
C SER A 23 -3.07 -5.61 11.41
N LYS A 24 -3.41 -4.35 11.67
CA LYS A 24 -2.85 -3.53 12.75
C LYS A 24 -3.37 -3.93 14.15
N LEU A 25 -4.38 -4.80 14.24
CA LEU A 25 -4.99 -5.22 15.51
C LEU A 25 -4.02 -5.90 16.48
N ARG A 26 -2.93 -6.47 16.00
CA ARG A 26 -1.86 -7.05 16.83
C ARG A 26 -0.51 -6.57 16.32
N SER A 27 0.44 -6.35 17.21
CA SER A 27 1.81 -5.98 16.83
C SER A 27 2.45 -7.02 15.90
N LEU A 28 3.35 -6.59 15.04
CA LEU A 28 4.05 -7.49 14.13
C LEU A 28 4.95 -8.46 14.90
N GLU A 29 5.55 -8.00 15.99
CA GLU A 29 6.44 -8.81 16.87
C GLU A 29 5.72 -10.03 17.43
N SER A 30 4.44 -9.87 17.84
CA SER A 30 3.64 -11.00 18.33
C SER A 30 3.30 -12.03 17.23
N LYS A 31 3.43 -11.66 15.95
CA LYS A 31 3.10 -12.51 14.80
C LYS A 31 4.31 -13.06 14.07
N CYS A 32 5.45 -12.39 14.18
CA CYS A 32 6.65 -12.68 13.39
C CYS A 32 7.89 -12.47 14.25
N ASN A 33 8.80 -13.42 14.28
CA ASN A 33 10.13 -13.20 14.85
C ASN A 33 10.93 -12.30 13.89
N MET A 34 11.09 -11.02 14.25
CA MET A 34 11.75 -10.00 13.40
C MET A 34 13.27 -10.04 13.49
N GLU A 35 13.84 -10.65 14.54
CA GLU A 35 15.28 -10.70 14.77
C GLU A 35 16.02 -11.58 13.75
N MET A 36 15.31 -12.58 13.23
CA MET A 36 15.91 -13.56 12.32
C MET A 36 15.51 -13.30 10.87
N VAL A 37 16.50 -13.20 10.00
CA VAL A 37 16.29 -13.19 8.53
C VAL A 37 15.68 -14.53 8.08
N PRO A 38 14.77 -14.55 7.10
CA PRO A 38 14.23 -15.81 6.59
C PRO A 38 15.30 -16.62 5.86
N GLY A 39 15.35 -17.93 6.13
CA GLY A 39 16.33 -18.86 5.56
C GLY A 39 17.15 -19.55 6.63
N GLN A 40 18.43 -19.80 6.38
CA GLN A 40 19.33 -20.47 7.31
C GLN A 40 19.53 -19.69 8.61
N LYS A 41 19.61 -20.38 9.74
CA LYS A 41 19.69 -19.82 11.10
C LYS A 41 21.00 -19.04 11.38
N VAL A 42 22.03 -19.20 10.58
CA VAL A 42 23.39 -18.68 10.80
C VAL A 42 23.77 -17.66 9.74
N ALA A 43 23.06 -16.59 9.61
CA ALA A 43 23.54 -15.55 8.72
C ALA A 43 23.77 -14.25 9.52
N LYS A 44 25.02 -13.99 9.89
CA LYS A 44 25.46 -12.63 10.16
C LYS A 44 25.09 -11.80 8.92
N ARG A 45 24.28 -10.76 9.11
CA ARG A 45 24.01 -9.79 8.02
C ARG A 45 25.35 -9.15 7.65
N GLY A 46 25.94 -9.53 6.53
CA GLY A 46 27.09 -8.85 5.98
C GLY A 46 26.74 -7.39 5.62
N ARG A 47 27.74 -6.53 5.54
CA ARG A 47 27.56 -5.15 5.07
C ARG A 47 26.98 -5.16 3.65
N LEU A 48 25.87 -4.44 3.45
CA LEU A 48 25.26 -4.32 2.13
C LEU A 48 26.15 -3.45 1.23
N SER A 49 26.31 -3.85 -0.02
CA SER A 49 26.86 -2.99 -1.06
C SER A 49 25.89 -1.85 -1.39
N THR A 50 26.34 -0.79 -2.04
CA THR A 50 25.48 0.30 -2.52
C THR A 50 24.32 -0.22 -3.35
N TYR A 51 24.59 -1.12 -4.30
CA TYR A 51 23.54 -1.80 -5.08
C TYR A 51 22.57 -2.57 -4.19
N GLY A 52 23.08 -3.29 -3.20
CA GLY A 52 22.24 -4.04 -2.25
C GLY A 52 21.30 -3.12 -1.47
N THR A 53 21.77 -1.94 -1.05
CA THR A 53 20.95 -0.95 -0.32
C THR A 53 19.85 -0.41 -1.23
N MET A 54 20.16 0.02 -2.43
CA MET A 54 19.17 0.50 -3.41
C MET A 54 18.13 -0.57 -3.75
N LEU A 55 18.59 -1.82 -3.94
CA LEU A 55 17.69 -2.95 -4.19
C LEU A 55 16.74 -3.19 -3.01
N ARG A 56 17.21 -3.09 -1.76
CA ARG A 56 16.35 -3.25 -0.57
C ARG A 56 15.30 -2.15 -0.48
N GLU A 57 15.65 -0.89 -0.69
CA GLU A 57 14.69 0.21 -0.69
C GLU A 57 13.60 0.02 -1.77
N LYS A 58 14.00 -0.33 -2.99
CA LYS A 58 13.05 -0.68 -4.04
C LYS A 58 12.13 -1.84 -3.63
N GLN A 59 12.68 -2.90 -3.05
CA GLN A 59 11.89 -4.06 -2.64
C GLN A 59 10.94 -3.75 -1.48
N LYS A 60 11.32 -2.89 -0.53
CA LYS A 60 10.44 -2.40 0.53
C LYS A 60 9.20 -1.73 -0.07
N LEU A 61 9.41 -0.68 -0.89
CA LEU A 61 8.31 0.07 -1.49
C LEU A 61 7.40 -0.83 -2.32
N ARG A 62 7.96 -1.66 -3.19
CA ARG A 62 7.20 -2.59 -4.01
C ARG A 62 6.34 -3.56 -3.19
N ARG A 63 6.86 -4.04 -2.05
CA ARG A 63 6.17 -4.99 -1.16
C ARG A 63 5.06 -4.33 -0.36
N ILE A 64 5.27 -3.10 0.13
CA ILE A 64 4.26 -2.32 0.84
C ILE A 64 2.99 -2.19 -0.02
N TYR A 65 3.14 -1.83 -1.30
CA TYR A 65 2.01 -1.71 -2.23
C TYR A 65 1.59 -3.03 -2.90
N GLY A 66 2.22 -4.16 -2.56
CA GLY A 66 1.86 -5.48 -3.07
C GLY A 66 2.01 -5.61 -4.59
N MET A 67 2.95 -4.89 -5.20
CA MET A 67 3.16 -4.85 -6.64
C MET A 67 4.19 -5.88 -7.10
N LEU A 68 4.06 -6.34 -8.36
CA LEU A 68 5.09 -7.11 -9.05
C LEU A 68 6.03 -6.19 -9.84
N GLU A 69 7.24 -6.68 -10.16
CA GLU A 69 8.32 -5.89 -10.75
C GLU A 69 7.90 -5.17 -12.04
N ARG A 70 7.27 -5.88 -12.99
CA ARG A 70 6.82 -5.27 -14.25
C ARG A 70 5.88 -4.09 -14.03
N GLN A 71 4.96 -4.21 -13.10
CA GLN A 71 4.01 -3.15 -12.81
C GLN A 71 4.71 -1.98 -12.11
N PHE A 72 5.60 -2.27 -11.17
CA PHE A 72 6.36 -1.25 -10.47
C PHE A 72 7.23 -0.43 -11.44
N LYS A 73 7.95 -1.09 -12.36
CA LYS A 73 8.73 -0.43 -13.40
C LYS A 73 7.87 0.53 -14.24
N ARG A 74 6.67 0.11 -14.67
CA ARG A 74 5.75 1.00 -15.42
C ARG A 74 5.36 2.25 -14.63
N PHE A 75 5.18 2.13 -13.31
CA PHE A 75 4.91 3.30 -12.46
C PHE A 75 6.14 4.20 -12.35
N MET A 76 7.33 3.62 -12.27
CA MET A 76 8.58 4.36 -12.27
C MET A 76 8.78 5.11 -13.59
N ASP A 77 8.58 4.45 -14.73
CA ASP A 77 8.66 5.07 -16.07
C ASP A 77 7.64 6.20 -16.23
N LYS A 78 6.44 6.06 -15.64
CA LYS A 78 5.44 7.13 -15.64
C LYS A 78 5.85 8.30 -14.74
N ALA A 79 6.39 8.02 -13.56
CA ALA A 79 6.85 9.02 -12.61
C ALA A 79 8.01 9.86 -13.18
N SER A 80 8.94 9.25 -13.90
CA SER A 80 10.08 9.93 -14.53
C SER A 80 9.70 10.88 -15.66
N ARG A 81 8.55 10.62 -16.32
CA ARG A 81 8.00 11.48 -17.38
C ARG A 81 7.17 12.65 -16.86
N THR A 82 6.77 12.62 -15.61
CA THR A 82 5.97 13.66 -14.98
C THR A 82 6.88 14.76 -14.45
N LYS A 83 6.52 16.03 -14.63
CA LYS A 83 7.30 17.16 -14.09
C LYS A 83 7.42 17.09 -12.57
N GLY A 84 8.58 17.44 -12.04
CA GLY A 84 8.88 17.45 -10.60
C GLY A 84 9.82 16.32 -10.16
N SER A 85 9.90 16.09 -8.86
CA SER A 85 10.74 15.01 -8.29
C SER A 85 10.15 13.64 -8.65
N THR A 86 10.95 12.81 -9.32
CA THR A 86 10.55 11.46 -9.73
C THR A 86 10.14 10.58 -8.53
N GLY A 87 10.86 10.71 -7.42
CA GLY A 87 10.54 9.97 -6.19
C GLY A 87 9.18 10.36 -5.60
N THR A 88 8.91 11.66 -5.49
CA THR A 88 7.62 12.19 -5.04
C THR A 88 6.49 11.75 -5.97
N ASN A 89 6.68 11.93 -7.28
CA ASN A 89 5.69 11.53 -8.29
C ASN A 89 5.38 10.01 -8.21
N LEU A 90 6.40 9.18 -7.96
CA LEU A 90 6.21 7.74 -7.80
C LEU A 90 5.30 7.44 -6.60
N ILE A 91 5.57 8.04 -5.44
CA ILE A 91 4.77 7.83 -4.23
C ILE A 91 3.33 8.31 -4.46
N GLN A 92 3.13 9.48 -5.03
CA GLN A 92 1.81 10.01 -5.36
C GLN A 92 1.01 9.06 -6.28
N LEU A 93 1.65 8.56 -7.34
CA LEU A 93 1.04 7.60 -8.26
C LEU A 93 0.68 6.28 -7.57
N LEU A 94 1.47 5.83 -6.59
CA LEU A 94 1.20 4.63 -5.81
C LEU A 94 0.06 4.85 -4.81
N GLU A 95 -0.02 6.02 -4.18
CA GLU A 95 -1.10 6.38 -3.26
C GLU A 95 -2.44 6.57 -3.99
N CYS A 96 -2.46 7.08 -5.22
CA CYS A 96 -3.69 7.24 -6.02
C CYS A 96 -4.27 5.93 -6.56
N ARG A 97 -3.69 4.77 -6.28
CA ARG A 97 -4.25 3.49 -6.72
C ARG A 97 -5.49 3.12 -5.92
N LEU A 98 -6.51 2.61 -6.59
CA LEU A 98 -7.79 2.26 -5.95
C LEU A 98 -7.62 1.25 -4.81
N ASP A 99 -6.77 0.21 -4.98
CA ASP A 99 -6.51 -0.74 -3.90
C ASP A 99 -5.88 -0.09 -2.67
N ASN A 100 -5.04 0.93 -2.86
CA ASN A 100 -4.44 1.66 -1.76
C ASN A 100 -5.41 2.70 -1.17
N VAL A 101 -6.17 3.43 -1.99
CA VAL A 101 -7.16 4.40 -1.49
C VAL A 101 -8.23 3.72 -0.63
N VAL A 102 -8.74 2.55 -1.05
CA VAL A 102 -9.67 1.73 -0.25
C VAL A 102 -9.06 1.33 1.11
N TYR A 103 -7.77 1.00 1.14
CA TYR A 103 -7.05 0.73 2.40
C TYR A 103 -6.91 1.99 3.27
N ARG A 104 -6.56 3.15 2.67
CA ARG A 104 -6.42 4.43 3.39
C ARG A 104 -7.74 4.95 3.96
N MET A 105 -8.84 4.70 3.27
CA MET A 105 -10.20 4.99 3.75
C MET A 105 -10.67 4.03 4.86
N GLY A 106 -9.88 3.00 5.19
CA GLY A 106 -10.22 2.07 6.27
C GLY A 106 -11.25 1.00 5.92
N PHE A 107 -11.65 0.85 4.66
CA PHE A 107 -12.61 -0.20 4.24
C PHE A 107 -12.01 -1.61 4.29
N ALA A 108 -10.69 -1.71 4.44
CA ALA A 108 -9.98 -2.97 4.59
C ALA A 108 -8.85 -2.85 5.60
N SER A 109 -8.58 -3.91 6.34
CA SER A 109 -7.51 -3.96 7.34
C SER A 109 -6.10 -4.05 6.74
N THR A 110 -5.99 -4.47 5.47
CA THR A 110 -4.72 -4.57 4.74
C THR A 110 -4.90 -4.22 3.27
N ARG A 111 -3.81 -3.78 2.60
CA ARG A 111 -3.81 -3.54 1.14
C ARG A 111 -4.14 -4.80 0.33
N ALA A 112 -3.79 -5.98 0.83
CA ALA A 112 -4.11 -7.25 0.19
C ALA A 112 -5.62 -7.54 0.22
N GLU A 113 -6.28 -7.21 1.32
CA GLU A 113 -7.73 -7.30 1.48
C GLU A 113 -8.43 -6.26 0.61
N ALA A 114 -8.00 -4.99 0.65
CA ALA A 114 -8.51 -3.94 -0.22
C ALA A 114 -8.46 -4.35 -1.71
N ARG A 115 -7.33 -4.90 -2.14
CA ARG A 115 -7.16 -5.42 -3.50
C ARG A 115 -8.14 -6.56 -3.81
N GLN A 116 -8.43 -7.43 -2.85
CA GLN A 116 -9.42 -8.49 -3.01
C GLN A 116 -10.83 -7.91 -3.13
N MET A 117 -11.19 -6.94 -2.30
CA MET A 117 -12.49 -6.26 -2.36
C MET A 117 -12.72 -5.62 -3.72
N VAL A 118 -11.74 -4.89 -4.26
CA VAL A 118 -11.83 -4.30 -5.61
C VAL A 118 -11.99 -5.40 -6.67
N SER A 119 -11.14 -6.44 -6.65
CA SER A 119 -11.19 -7.53 -7.65
C SER A 119 -12.51 -8.29 -7.61
N HIS A 120 -13.15 -8.40 -6.45
CA HIS A 120 -14.45 -9.06 -6.25
C HIS A 120 -15.63 -8.12 -6.49
N ARG A 121 -15.40 -6.93 -7.06
CA ARG A 121 -16.45 -5.95 -7.39
C ARG A 121 -17.28 -5.50 -6.18
N THR A 122 -16.64 -5.41 -5.01
CA THR A 122 -17.27 -4.93 -3.77
C THR A 122 -17.27 -3.40 -3.71
N ILE A 123 -16.40 -2.75 -4.47
CA ILE A 123 -16.17 -1.31 -4.47
C ILE A 123 -16.81 -0.68 -5.70
N LEU A 124 -17.45 0.46 -5.48
CA LEU A 124 -17.94 1.37 -6.51
C LEU A 124 -17.09 2.64 -6.52
N VAL A 125 -16.89 3.21 -7.70
CA VAL A 125 -16.30 4.53 -7.89
C VAL A 125 -17.30 5.36 -8.67
N ASN A 126 -17.76 6.46 -8.09
CA ASN A 126 -18.82 7.32 -8.66
C ASN A 126 -20.07 6.50 -9.06
N GLY A 127 -20.48 5.55 -8.20
CA GLY A 127 -21.62 4.67 -8.45
C GLY A 127 -21.37 3.52 -9.43
N GLN A 128 -20.21 3.47 -10.09
CA GLN A 128 -19.88 2.44 -11.07
C GLN A 128 -18.97 1.35 -10.50
N ASN A 129 -19.19 0.10 -10.91
CA ASN A 129 -18.37 -1.03 -10.52
C ASN A 129 -16.98 -0.98 -11.14
N VAL A 130 -15.94 -0.86 -10.33
CA VAL A 130 -14.55 -0.96 -10.77
C VAL A 130 -13.91 -2.20 -10.17
N ASN A 131 -13.39 -3.11 -11.01
CA ASN A 131 -12.73 -4.35 -10.58
C ASN A 131 -11.22 -4.36 -10.85
N ILE A 132 -10.64 -3.19 -11.16
CA ILE A 132 -9.22 -3.03 -11.49
C ILE A 132 -8.51 -2.38 -10.30
N PRO A 133 -7.73 -3.15 -9.49
CA PRO A 133 -7.04 -2.58 -8.32
C PRO A 133 -6.03 -1.49 -8.63
N SER A 134 -5.50 -1.46 -9.85
CA SER A 134 -4.57 -0.42 -10.33
C SER A 134 -5.26 0.78 -10.97
N TYR A 135 -6.58 0.88 -10.90
CA TYR A 135 -7.32 2.08 -11.30
C TYR A 135 -6.75 3.29 -10.55
N VAL A 136 -6.50 4.37 -11.25
CA VAL A 136 -5.97 5.62 -10.67
C VAL A 136 -7.16 6.51 -10.32
N VAL A 137 -7.34 6.71 -9.03
CA VAL A 137 -8.39 7.57 -8.48
C VAL A 137 -8.01 9.04 -8.73
N LYS A 138 -8.98 9.85 -9.09
CA LYS A 138 -8.83 11.29 -9.32
C LYS A 138 -9.39 12.08 -8.13
N VAL A 139 -8.91 13.29 -7.97
CA VAL A 139 -9.46 14.22 -6.98
C VAL A 139 -10.95 14.47 -7.29
N GLY A 140 -11.76 14.36 -6.26
CA GLY A 140 -13.22 14.46 -6.36
C GLY A 140 -13.95 13.12 -6.51
N ASP A 141 -13.25 12.02 -6.84
CA ASP A 141 -13.88 10.71 -6.95
C ASP A 141 -14.44 10.24 -5.60
N VAL A 142 -15.63 9.68 -5.66
CA VAL A 142 -16.33 9.10 -4.53
C VAL A 142 -16.21 7.58 -4.59
N ILE A 143 -15.72 6.99 -3.51
CA ILE A 143 -15.49 5.56 -3.38
C ILE A 143 -16.41 5.03 -2.29
N GLU A 144 -17.19 4.02 -2.64
CA GLU A 144 -18.15 3.43 -1.69
C GLU A 144 -18.15 1.90 -1.74
N VAL A 145 -18.54 1.31 -0.64
CA VAL A 145 -18.77 -0.14 -0.56
C VAL A 145 -20.22 -0.43 -0.96
N LYS A 146 -20.43 -1.46 -1.79
CA LYS A 146 -21.78 -1.89 -2.18
C LYS A 146 -22.66 -2.18 -0.96
N GLU A 147 -23.93 -1.80 -1.00
CA GLU A 147 -24.90 -1.98 0.08
C GLU A 147 -24.90 -3.41 0.66
N LYS A 148 -24.95 -4.42 -0.22
CA LYS A 148 -24.94 -5.85 0.16
C LYS A 148 -23.69 -6.26 0.98
N CYS A 149 -22.62 -5.47 0.93
CA CYS A 149 -21.34 -5.78 1.57
C CYS A 149 -21.06 -4.94 2.81
N LYS A 150 -21.75 -3.81 3.01
CA LYS A 150 -21.55 -2.89 4.15
C LYS A 150 -21.76 -3.57 5.51
N ALA A 151 -22.66 -4.54 5.59
CA ALA A 151 -22.95 -5.27 6.82
C ALA A 151 -21.85 -6.27 7.24
N GLN A 152 -20.82 -6.49 6.40
CA GLN A 152 -19.76 -7.46 6.72
C GLN A 152 -18.94 -7.01 7.94
N LEU A 153 -18.85 -7.87 8.94
CA LEU A 153 -18.14 -7.63 10.20
C LEU A 153 -16.69 -7.17 9.98
N ARG A 154 -15.99 -7.77 9.01
CA ARG A 154 -14.60 -7.39 8.67
C ARG A 154 -14.45 -5.94 8.23
N ILE A 155 -15.42 -5.39 7.48
CA ILE A 155 -15.39 -4.01 6.99
C ILE A 155 -15.65 -3.05 8.15
N ARG A 156 -16.64 -3.36 9.00
CA ARG A 156 -16.94 -2.56 10.21
C ARG A 156 -15.75 -2.53 11.17
N ALA A 157 -15.16 -3.68 11.47
CA ALA A 157 -13.98 -3.77 12.34
C ALA A 157 -12.76 -3.04 11.75
N ALA A 158 -12.58 -3.04 10.43
CA ALA A 158 -11.50 -2.28 9.79
C ALA A 158 -11.73 -0.76 9.90
N LEU A 159 -12.98 -0.30 9.69
CA LEU A 159 -13.37 1.11 9.83
C LEU A 159 -13.20 1.60 11.27
N GLU A 160 -13.68 0.86 12.25
CA GLU A 160 -13.51 1.19 13.69
C GLU A 160 -12.04 1.32 14.04
N SER A 161 -11.22 0.38 13.62
CA SER A 161 -9.77 0.44 13.84
C SER A 161 -9.12 1.64 13.15
N GLN A 162 -9.56 2.01 11.94
CA GLN A 162 -9.03 3.17 11.23
C GLN A 162 -9.53 4.48 11.83
N GLN A 163 -10.76 4.53 12.33
CA GLN A 163 -11.31 5.70 13.03
C GLN A 163 -10.52 6.03 14.29
N GLN A 164 -10.08 5.01 15.06
CA GLN A 164 -9.22 5.21 16.23
C GLN A 164 -7.82 5.72 15.85
N LEU A 165 -7.29 5.34 14.69
CA LEU A 165 -5.97 5.79 14.20
C LEU A 165 -6.02 7.15 13.49
N GLY A 166 -7.21 7.60 13.11
CA GLY A 166 -7.43 8.77 12.27
C GLY A 166 -7.32 8.47 10.77
N PHE A 167 -8.05 9.26 9.99
CA PHE A 167 -7.98 9.21 8.52
C PHE A 167 -6.91 10.17 8.00
N PRO A 168 -6.24 9.83 6.88
CA PRO A 168 -5.32 10.76 6.22
C PRO A 168 -6.06 12.02 5.72
N ALA A 169 -5.39 13.18 5.73
CA ALA A 169 -5.97 14.47 5.37
C ALA A 169 -6.53 14.55 3.93
N TRP A 170 -6.01 13.72 3.02
CA TRP A 170 -6.41 13.70 1.61
C TRP A 170 -7.61 12.80 1.29
N VAL A 171 -8.26 12.23 2.33
CA VAL A 171 -9.52 11.48 2.19
C VAL A 171 -10.52 11.97 3.21
N ASP A 172 -11.75 12.11 2.79
CA ASP A 172 -12.90 12.41 3.65
C ASP A 172 -13.79 11.16 3.69
N VAL A 173 -14.08 10.64 4.87
CA VAL A 173 -14.75 9.34 5.03
C VAL A 173 -15.96 9.45 5.94
N ASP A 174 -17.13 9.14 5.38
CA ASP A 174 -18.35 8.90 6.14
C ASP A 174 -18.38 7.42 6.57
N VAL A 175 -18.13 7.21 7.86
CA VAL A 175 -18.08 5.88 8.48
C VAL A 175 -19.47 5.23 8.48
N THR A 176 -20.54 6.01 8.63
CA THR A 176 -21.91 5.50 8.72
C THR A 176 -22.42 5.01 7.36
N ALA A 177 -22.17 5.80 6.33
CA ALA A 177 -22.52 5.45 4.95
C ALA A 177 -21.53 4.49 4.30
N VAL A 178 -20.36 4.21 4.92
CA VAL A 178 -19.24 3.43 4.35
C VAL A 178 -18.86 3.95 2.96
N LYS A 179 -18.64 5.26 2.90
CA LYS A 179 -18.37 6.03 1.69
C LYS A 179 -17.25 7.02 1.97
N GLY A 180 -16.41 7.26 0.99
CA GLY A 180 -15.34 8.25 1.14
C GLY A 180 -15.09 9.00 -0.15
N LYS A 181 -14.59 10.23 -0.04
CA LYS A 181 -14.19 11.10 -1.13
C LYS A 181 -12.68 11.28 -1.13
N PHE A 182 -12.07 11.18 -2.28
CA PHE A 182 -10.65 11.49 -2.48
C PHE A 182 -10.49 12.98 -2.71
N THR A 183 -10.04 13.74 -1.72
CA THR A 183 -10.08 15.21 -1.71
C THR A 183 -8.86 15.83 -2.38
N ALA A 184 -7.69 15.25 -2.20
CA ALA A 184 -6.43 15.78 -2.74
C ALA A 184 -5.45 14.66 -3.09
N VAL A 185 -4.46 14.96 -3.94
CA VAL A 185 -3.29 14.09 -4.12
C VAL A 185 -2.35 14.30 -2.94
N PRO A 186 -1.96 13.24 -2.21
CA PRO A 186 -1.14 13.39 -1.01
C PRO A 186 0.22 14.00 -1.31
N GLN A 187 0.67 14.89 -0.42
CA GLN A 187 2.04 15.39 -0.43
C GLN A 187 2.98 14.35 0.17
N ARG A 188 4.28 14.43 -0.14
CA ARG A 188 5.27 13.45 0.35
C ARG A 188 5.29 13.36 1.87
N ASP A 189 5.21 14.50 2.56
CA ASP A 189 5.30 14.63 4.01
C ASP A 189 4.08 14.04 4.74
N GLU A 190 2.93 14.04 4.08
CA GLU A 190 1.71 13.42 4.59
C GLU A 190 1.77 11.89 4.55
N VAL A 191 2.56 11.34 3.65
CA VAL A 191 2.70 9.89 3.49
C VAL A 191 3.79 9.37 4.42
N GLN A 192 3.40 8.88 5.59
CA GLN A 192 4.29 8.32 6.61
C GLN A 192 4.87 6.97 6.14
N LEU A 193 5.94 7.04 5.36
CA LEU A 193 6.71 5.87 4.90
C LEU A 193 8.20 6.11 5.15
N GLU A 194 8.81 5.20 5.90
CA GLU A 194 10.27 5.17 6.14
C GLU A 194 11.01 4.59 4.93
N ILE A 195 11.02 5.33 3.83
CA ILE A 195 11.63 4.91 2.57
C ILE A 195 12.41 6.07 1.97
N ASN A 196 13.61 5.76 1.47
CA ASN A 196 14.41 6.70 0.71
C ASN A 196 14.14 6.51 -0.80
N GLU A 197 13.26 7.34 -1.34
CA GLU A 197 12.89 7.30 -2.76
C GLU A 197 14.04 7.64 -3.71
N ASN A 198 15.04 8.43 -3.27
CA ASN A 198 16.20 8.78 -4.11
C ASN A 198 17.01 7.54 -4.47
N LEU A 199 17.18 6.61 -3.52
CA LEU A 199 17.87 5.33 -3.78
C LEU A 199 17.09 4.46 -4.78
N ILE A 200 15.77 4.58 -4.82
CA ILE A 200 14.94 3.87 -5.79
C ILE A 200 15.09 4.47 -7.18
N VAL A 201 15.11 5.80 -7.29
CA VAL A 201 15.36 6.52 -8.54
C VAL A 201 16.74 6.17 -9.08
N GLU A 202 17.77 6.21 -8.24
CA GLU A 202 19.13 5.83 -8.61
C GLU A 202 19.24 4.38 -9.10
N PHE A 203 18.50 3.45 -8.46
CA PHE A 203 18.47 2.04 -8.89
C PHE A 203 17.99 1.85 -10.32
N TYR A 204 17.05 2.67 -10.80
CA TYR A 204 16.50 2.58 -12.15
C TYR A 204 17.19 3.47 -13.17
N SER A 205 18.04 4.41 -12.75
CA SER A 205 18.84 5.28 -13.62
C SER A 205 20.18 4.68 -14.05
N ARG A 206 20.57 3.55 -13.47
CA ARG A 206 21.79 2.80 -13.80
C ARG A 206 21.59 1.81 -14.91
#